data_fcf76eacddcdb40aa4690c18d94cd8bd
#
_entry.id   fcf76eacddcdb40aa4690c18d94cd8bd
#
_cell.length_a   1.000
_cell.length_b   1.000
_cell.length_c   1.000
_cell.angle_alpha   90.00
_cell.angle_beta   90.00
_cell.angle_gamma   90.00
#
_symmetry.space_group_name_H-M   'P 1'
#
loop_
_entity.id
_entity.type
_entity.pdbx_description
1 polymer ?
#
loop_
_entity_poly.entity_id
_entity_poly.type
_entity_poly.pdbx_seq_one_letter_code
_entity_poly.pdbx_strand_id
1 'polypeptide(L)'
;MTGDLSKTIYLTMDTDWAGDDVLSDSLTLIDELQVPVTIFITHETKLLETIRDHPLIRLGIHPNFYPLLQNHADQDYLSVIGEIKKIVPEAVSARSHGLIDSTAILEAFKAQGITRDLNLFIPFSSGIELKPFRHFCGLLRIPYFYEDDAYCSENSGKTACEHILSSGDGLKVFNFHPIHLFLNTENMNRYLDAKPFQREYSQLIKHVNRNQQIGARAFLKQVVECGRENYFAFDHVENL
;
A
#
# COMPACT_ATOMS: atom_id res chain seq x y z
N MET A 1 -9.50 13.38 17.79
CA MET A 1 -8.49 12.86 18.75
C MET A 1 -7.44 12.21 17.87
N THR A 2 -6.27 12.82 17.73
CA THR A 2 -5.14 12.20 17.05
C THR A 2 -4.73 11.00 17.91
N GLY A 3 -4.88 9.79 17.38
CA GLY A 3 -4.42 8.57 18.04
C GLY A 3 -2.94 8.68 18.40
N ASP A 4 -2.52 7.92 19.40
CA ASP A 4 -1.10 7.84 19.76
C ASP A 4 -0.34 7.16 18.60
N LEU A 5 0.44 7.93 17.85
CA LEU A 5 1.21 7.46 16.68
C LEU A 5 2.13 6.29 17.05
N SER A 6 2.66 6.31 18.28
CA SER A 6 3.58 5.26 18.76
C SER A 6 2.89 3.91 18.96
N LYS A 7 1.56 3.92 19.12
CA LYS A 7 0.71 2.77 19.41
C LYS A 7 -0.33 2.46 18.32
N THR A 8 -0.11 2.99 17.12
CA THR A 8 -1.03 2.76 15.99
C THR A 8 -0.29 2.16 14.80
N ILE A 9 -0.86 1.10 14.21
CA ILE A 9 -0.40 0.47 12.97
C ILE A 9 -1.32 0.90 11.84
N TYR A 10 -0.74 1.25 10.71
CA TYR A 10 -1.44 1.63 9.49
C TYR A 10 -1.12 0.62 8.39
N LEU A 11 -2.16 0.02 7.82
CA LEU A 11 -2.02 -0.90 6.70
C LEU A 11 -2.44 -0.21 5.42
N THR A 12 -1.63 -0.35 4.38
CA THR A 12 -1.92 0.18 3.04
C THR A 12 -1.75 -0.90 1.98
N MET A 13 -2.46 -0.78 0.85
CA MET A 13 -2.33 -1.67 -0.29
C MET A 13 -2.32 -0.85 -1.59
N ASP A 14 -1.44 -1.19 -2.53
CA ASP A 14 -1.40 -0.65 -3.88
C ASP A 14 -1.96 -1.67 -4.85
N THR A 15 -3.03 -1.35 -5.59
CA THR A 15 -3.73 -2.36 -6.41
C THR A 15 -2.95 -2.86 -7.62
N ASP A 16 -2.04 -2.08 -8.17
CA ASP A 16 -1.09 -2.42 -9.24
C ASP A 16 -1.68 -3.25 -10.40
N TRP A 17 -2.86 -2.80 -10.88
CA TRP A 17 -3.62 -3.48 -11.95
C TRP A 17 -3.97 -4.94 -11.65
N ALA A 18 -4.05 -5.32 -10.39
CA ALA A 18 -4.50 -6.65 -9.99
C ALA A 18 -5.90 -6.95 -10.57
N GLY A 19 -6.08 -8.18 -11.04
CA GLY A 19 -7.38 -8.63 -11.55
C GLY A 19 -8.44 -8.77 -10.45
N ASP A 20 -9.72 -8.76 -10.85
CA ASP A 20 -10.85 -8.82 -9.92
C ASP A 20 -10.78 -10.03 -8.96
N ASP A 21 -10.31 -11.19 -9.43
CA ASP A 21 -10.16 -12.39 -8.57
C ASP A 21 -9.12 -12.18 -7.46
N VAL A 22 -8.01 -11.50 -7.78
CA VAL A 22 -6.95 -11.17 -6.82
C VAL A 22 -7.42 -10.12 -5.81
N LEU A 23 -8.16 -9.11 -6.28
CA LEU A 23 -8.78 -8.10 -5.42
C LEU A 23 -9.84 -8.72 -4.50
N SER A 24 -10.66 -9.65 -5.02
CA SER A 24 -11.65 -10.39 -4.22
C SER A 24 -11.01 -11.21 -3.10
N ASP A 25 -9.86 -11.85 -3.37
CA ASP A 25 -9.08 -12.55 -2.35
C ASP A 25 -8.56 -11.59 -1.27
N SER A 26 -8.12 -10.39 -1.67
CA SER A 26 -7.69 -9.36 -0.72
C SER A 26 -8.84 -8.85 0.15
N LEU A 27 -10.05 -8.67 -0.40
CA LEU A 27 -11.24 -8.32 0.38
C LEU A 27 -11.57 -9.40 1.41
N THR A 28 -11.53 -10.67 1.00
CA THR A 28 -11.72 -11.81 1.91
C THR A 28 -10.69 -11.79 3.04
N LEU A 29 -9.44 -11.46 2.74
CA LEU A 29 -8.39 -11.37 3.75
C LEU A 29 -8.62 -10.19 4.71
N ILE A 30 -9.08 -9.03 4.23
CA ILE A 30 -9.44 -7.88 5.08
C ILE A 30 -10.59 -8.25 6.00
N ASP A 31 -11.60 -8.96 5.48
CA ASP A 31 -12.70 -9.48 6.29
C ASP A 31 -12.24 -10.48 7.36
N GLU A 32 -11.31 -11.36 7.05
CA GLU A 32 -10.71 -12.27 8.03
C GLU A 32 -9.95 -11.51 9.13
N LEU A 33 -9.18 -10.50 8.73
CA LEU A 33 -8.30 -9.75 9.63
C LEU A 33 -9.04 -8.72 10.48
N GLN A 34 -10.19 -8.20 10.04
CA GLN A 34 -10.99 -7.20 10.78
C GLN A 34 -10.16 -5.99 11.25
N VAL A 35 -9.36 -5.41 10.35
CA VAL A 35 -8.53 -4.22 10.61
C VAL A 35 -8.68 -3.20 9.48
N PRO A 36 -8.60 -1.89 9.80
CA PRO A 36 -8.63 -0.82 8.81
C PRO A 36 -7.48 -0.93 7.80
N VAL A 37 -7.78 -0.66 6.52
CA VAL A 37 -6.81 -0.64 5.42
C VAL A 37 -7.09 0.55 4.50
N THR A 38 -6.06 1.30 4.08
CA THR A 38 -6.17 2.25 2.97
C THR A 38 -5.71 1.59 1.68
N ILE A 39 -6.56 1.59 0.64
CA ILE A 39 -6.24 1.00 -0.66
C ILE A 39 -6.04 2.11 -1.70
N PHE A 40 -4.86 2.12 -2.32
CA PHE A 40 -4.51 3.04 -3.40
C PHE A 40 -4.85 2.43 -4.75
N ILE A 41 -5.81 3.02 -5.44
CA ILE A 41 -6.42 2.51 -6.67
C ILE A 41 -5.60 2.96 -7.89
N THR A 42 -5.24 2.01 -8.78
CA THR A 42 -4.57 2.25 -10.05
C THR A 42 -5.52 2.30 -11.24
N HIS A 43 -6.68 1.65 -11.18
CA HIS A 43 -7.56 1.40 -12.32
C HIS A 43 -9.00 1.13 -11.88
N GLU A 44 -9.91 1.24 -12.82
CA GLU A 44 -11.30 0.84 -12.63
C GLU A 44 -11.42 -0.70 -12.54
N THR A 45 -12.18 -1.20 -11.57
CA THR A 45 -12.46 -2.61 -11.33
C THR A 45 -13.95 -2.81 -11.09
N LYS A 46 -14.48 -4.00 -11.40
CA LYS A 46 -15.87 -4.35 -11.10
C LYS A 46 -16.18 -4.39 -9.60
N LEU A 47 -15.14 -4.50 -8.79
CA LEU A 47 -15.25 -4.53 -7.32
C LEU A 47 -15.19 -3.15 -6.69
N LEU A 48 -15.04 -2.06 -7.48
CA LEU A 48 -14.78 -0.73 -6.94
C LEU A 48 -15.86 -0.28 -5.94
N GLU A 49 -17.13 -0.48 -6.25
CA GLU A 49 -18.22 -0.13 -5.33
C GLU A 49 -18.20 -1.00 -4.07
N THR A 50 -17.90 -2.29 -4.20
CA THR A 50 -17.75 -3.19 -3.05
C THR A 50 -16.61 -2.74 -2.14
N ILE A 51 -15.48 -2.33 -2.73
CA ILE A 51 -14.32 -1.81 -2.00
C ILE A 51 -14.68 -0.47 -1.32
N ARG A 52 -15.38 0.42 -2.04
CA ARG A 52 -15.79 1.74 -1.55
C ARG A 52 -16.74 1.67 -0.36
N ASP A 53 -17.71 0.76 -0.42
CA ASP A 53 -18.71 0.58 0.63
C ASP A 53 -18.22 -0.25 1.82
N HIS A 54 -17.01 -0.81 1.74
CA HIS A 54 -16.48 -1.67 2.78
C HIS A 54 -16.10 -0.86 4.04
N PRO A 55 -16.63 -1.21 5.23
CA PRO A 55 -16.49 -0.39 6.43
C PRO A 55 -15.05 -0.25 6.94
N LEU A 56 -14.17 -1.18 6.59
CA LEU A 56 -12.76 -1.21 7.00
C LEU A 56 -11.83 -0.60 5.94
N ILE A 57 -12.35 -0.09 4.81
CA ILE A 57 -11.52 0.41 3.72
C ILE A 57 -11.70 1.92 3.54
N ARG A 58 -10.59 2.60 3.29
CA ARG A 58 -10.53 3.95 2.72
C ARG A 58 -9.80 3.89 1.39
N LEU A 59 -10.22 4.75 0.44
CA LEU A 59 -9.63 4.79 -0.88
C LEU A 59 -8.67 5.97 -1.04
N GLY A 60 -7.47 5.67 -1.52
CA GLY A 60 -6.51 6.62 -2.05
C GLY A 60 -6.32 6.42 -3.56
N ILE A 61 -5.48 7.23 -4.19
CA ILE A 61 -5.13 7.10 -5.61
C ILE A 61 -3.68 6.64 -5.79
N HIS A 62 -3.47 5.83 -6.84
CA HIS A 62 -2.15 5.30 -7.22
C HIS A 62 -1.79 5.66 -8.67
N PRO A 63 -1.54 6.96 -8.98
CA PRO A 63 -1.27 7.39 -10.35
C PRO A 63 0.07 6.88 -10.86
N ASN A 64 0.10 6.51 -12.15
CA ASN A 64 1.32 6.07 -12.85
C ASN A 64 1.89 7.19 -13.71
N PHE A 65 3.05 7.71 -13.33
CA PHE A 65 3.77 8.77 -14.05
C PHE A 65 4.87 8.27 -14.99
N TYR A 66 5.12 6.94 -15.08
CA TYR A 66 6.13 6.40 -15.99
C TYR A 66 5.97 6.84 -17.45
N PRO A 67 4.74 6.87 -18.03
CA PRO A 67 4.57 7.34 -19.42
C PRO A 67 5.07 8.77 -19.65
N LEU A 68 4.93 9.66 -18.65
CA LEU A 68 5.41 11.04 -18.73
C LEU A 68 6.95 11.10 -18.73
N LEU A 69 7.60 10.28 -17.91
CA LEU A 69 9.07 10.21 -17.84
C LEU A 69 9.69 9.65 -19.13
N GLN A 70 8.94 8.86 -19.88
CA GLN A 70 9.38 8.26 -21.13
C GLN A 70 9.07 9.12 -22.36
N ASN A 71 8.53 10.33 -22.18
CA ASN A 71 8.05 11.22 -23.25
C ASN A 71 7.02 10.56 -24.20
N HIS A 72 6.23 9.62 -23.68
CA HIS A 72 5.22 8.88 -24.44
C HIS A 72 3.80 9.42 -24.30
N ALA A 73 3.59 10.54 -23.62
CA ALA A 73 2.27 11.09 -23.38
C ALA A 73 2.21 12.58 -23.63
N ASP A 74 1.15 13.02 -24.33
CA ASP A 74 0.72 14.42 -24.42
C ASP A 74 -0.07 14.82 -23.15
N GLN A 75 0.38 14.36 -21.99
CA GLN A 75 -0.25 14.57 -20.69
C GLN A 75 0.71 15.26 -19.74
N ASP A 76 0.16 15.84 -18.69
CA ASP A 76 0.91 16.37 -17.56
C ASP A 76 0.51 15.67 -16.24
N TYR A 77 1.14 16.01 -15.13
CA TYR A 77 0.84 15.44 -13.83
C TYR A 77 -0.61 15.64 -13.40
N LEU A 78 -1.21 16.83 -13.72
CA LEU A 78 -2.59 17.15 -13.37
C LEU A 78 -3.57 16.25 -14.13
N SER A 79 -3.31 16.01 -15.41
CA SER A 79 -4.14 15.12 -16.26
C SER A 79 -4.11 13.69 -15.73
N VAL A 80 -2.93 13.14 -15.43
CA VAL A 80 -2.79 11.78 -14.90
C VAL A 80 -3.51 11.62 -13.56
N ILE A 81 -3.35 12.58 -12.65
CA ILE A 81 -4.05 12.58 -11.37
C ILE A 81 -5.56 12.75 -11.59
N GLY A 82 -5.97 13.65 -12.51
CA GLY A 82 -7.37 13.90 -12.83
C GLY A 82 -8.08 12.65 -13.36
N GLU A 83 -7.42 11.81 -14.16
CA GLU A 83 -8.01 10.57 -14.66
C GLU A 83 -8.30 9.57 -13.52
N ILE A 84 -7.35 9.37 -12.62
CA ILE A 84 -7.58 8.45 -11.49
C ILE A 84 -8.57 9.03 -10.46
N LYS A 85 -8.63 10.35 -10.32
CA LYS A 85 -9.62 11.04 -9.48
C LYS A 85 -11.05 10.93 -10.01
N LYS A 86 -11.27 10.66 -11.30
CA LYS A 86 -12.61 10.32 -11.82
C LYS A 86 -13.10 8.97 -11.28
N ILE A 87 -12.18 8.03 -11.05
CA ILE A 87 -12.47 6.71 -10.49
C ILE A 87 -12.71 6.81 -8.98
N VAL A 88 -11.87 7.59 -8.27
CA VAL A 88 -11.94 7.76 -6.81
C VAL A 88 -11.98 9.25 -6.45
N PRO A 89 -13.14 9.93 -6.70
CA PRO A 89 -13.26 11.38 -6.46
C PRO A 89 -13.09 11.77 -4.99
N GLU A 90 -13.44 10.87 -4.06
CA GLU A 90 -13.35 11.06 -2.62
C GLU A 90 -11.93 10.98 -2.05
N ALA A 91 -10.96 10.42 -2.80
CA ALA A 91 -9.60 10.21 -2.30
C ALA A 91 -8.94 11.52 -1.83
N VAL A 92 -8.36 11.48 -0.64
CA VAL A 92 -7.56 12.59 -0.06
C VAL A 92 -6.10 12.19 0.18
N SER A 93 -5.74 10.93 -0.09
CA SER A 93 -4.41 10.36 0.03
C SER A 93 -3.92 9.83 -1.32
N ALA A 94 -2.61 9.86 -1.55
CA ALA A 94 -1.99 9.39 -2.77
C ALA A 94 -0.65 8.71 -2.50
N ARG A 95 -0.35 7.70 -3.31
CA ARG A 95 0.98 7.12 -3.52
C ARG A 95 1.18 6.92 -5.00
N SER A 96 2.26 7.41 -5.58
CA SER A 96 2.57 7.23 -7.00
C SER A 96 3.08 5.81 -7.26
N HIS A 97 2.65 5.18 -8.34
CA HIS A 97 3.23 3.92 -8.78
C HIS A 97 4.73 4.05 -9.00
N GLY A 98 5.49 3.09 -8.44
CA GLY A 98 6.94 3.10 -8.45
C GLY A 98 7.56 4.27 -7.68
N LEU A 99 6.82 4.87 -6.74
CA LEU A 99 7.25 5.94 -5.84
C LEU A 99 7.82 7.18 -6.56
N ILE A 100 7.36 7.44 -7.80
CA ILE A 100 7.80 8.62 -8.55
C ILE A 100 7.39 9.88 -7.78
N ASP A 101 8.38 10.68 -7.38
CA ASP A 101 8.21 11.83 -6.50
C ASP A 101 8.94 13.06 -7.01
N SER A 102 8.32 14.20 -6.89
CA SER A 102 8.92 15.52 -7.11
C SER A 102 8.03 16.61 -6.52
N THR A 103 8.59 17.81 -6.30
CA THR A 103 7.81 18.98 -5.90
C THR A 103 6.62 19.24 -6.83
N ALA A 104 6.83 19.12 -8.15
CA ALA A 104 5.77 19.35 -9.14
C ALA A 104 4.61 18.34 -8.99
N ILE A 105 4.90 17.08 -8.69
CA ILE A 105 3.89 16.05 -8.41
C ILE A 105 3.14 16.36 -7.13
N LEU A 106 3.83 16.77 -6.06
CA LEU A 106 3.19 17.15 -4.80
C LEU A 106 2.28 18.37 -4.95
N GLU A 107 2.70 19.36 -5.72
CA GLU A 107 1.86 20.53 -6.04
C GLU A 107 0.63 20.12 -6.89
N ALA A 108 0.79 19.21 -7.84
CA ALA A 108 -0.31 18.65 -8.64
C ALA A 108 -1.29 17.84 -7.76
N PHE A 109 -0.80 17.03 -6.84
CA PHE A 109 -1.64 16.34 -5.85
C PHE A 109 -2.49 17.35 -5.05
N LYS A 110 -1.86 18.39 -4.51
CA LYS A 110 -2.55 19.43 -3.76
C LYS A 110 -3.62 20.12 -4.61
N ALA A 111 -3.32 20.47 -5.86
CA ALA A 111 -4.26 21.10 -6.77
C ALA A 111 -5.49 20.24 -7.06
N GLN A 112 -5.36 18.91 -6.97
CA GLN A 112 -6.43 17.93 -7.14
C GLN A 112 -7.09 17.49 -5.80
N GLY A 113 -6.87 18.25 -4.72
CA GLY A 113 -7.52 18.01 -3.43
C GLY A 113 -6.89 16.89 -2.57
N ILE A 114 -5.76 16.34 -2.98
CA ILE A 114 -4.99 15.43 -2.12
C ILE A 114 -4.34 16.23 -1.00
N THR A 115 -4.40 15.71 0.20
CA THR A 115 -3.86 16.34 1.42
C THR A 115 -2.76 15.51 2.09
N ARG A 116 -2.66 14.23 1.72
CA ARG A 116 -1.71 13.26 2.27
C ARG A 116 -0.95 12.55 1.15
N ASP A 117 0.37 12.49 1.28
CA ASP A 117 1.30 11.86 0.36
C ASP A 117 2.07 10.74 1.05
N LEU A 118 2.10 9.54 0.44
CA LEU A 118 2.77 8.35 0.94
C LEU A 118 3.88 7.85 0.00
N ASN A 119 4.52 8.73 -0.76
CA ASN A 119 5.59 8.35 -1.70
C ASN A 119 6.94 8.07 -1.04
N LEU A 120 7.09 8.38 0.25
CA LEU A 120 8.41 8.33 0.88
C LEU A 120 8.65 6.97 1.57
N PHE A 121 9.23 6.03 0.84
CA PHE A 121 9.75 4.79 1.40
C PHE A 121 11.12 5.02 2.03
N ILE A 122 11.25 4.72 3.31
CA ILE A 122 12.49 4.79 4.07
C ILE A 122 12.68 3.44 4.76
N PRO A 123 13.55 2.57 4.23
CA PRO A 123 13.68 1.21 4.72
C PRO A 123 14.09 1.19 6.20
N PHE A 124 13.66 0.16 6.90
CA PHE A 124 13.95 -0.01 8.32
C PHE A 124 15.45 0.01 8.63
N SER A 125 16.27 -0.48 7.70
CA SER A 125 17.74 -0.48 7.78
C SER A 125 18.37 0.93 7.88
N SER A 126 17.61 1.99 7.53
CA SER A 126 18.08 3.37 7.66
C SER A 126 18.31 3.82 9.11
N GLY A 127 17.66 3.16 10.08
CA GLY A 127 17.69 3.56 11.49
C GLY A 127 16.98 4.88 11.80
N ILE A 128 16.21 5.42 10.86
CA ILE A 128 15.48 6.68 11.02
C ILE A 128 14.12 6.40 11.66
N GLU A 129 13.81 7.11 12.76
CA GLU A 129 12.47 7.10 13.35
C GLU A 129 11.52 7.92 12.46
N LEU A 130 10.51 7.26 11.89
CA LEU A 130 9.59 7.89 10.95
C LEU A 130 8.55 8.73 11.67
N LYS A 131 8.33 9.96 11.17
CA LYS A 131 7.26 10.87 11.63
C LYS A 131 6.59 11.53 10.43
N PRO A 132 5.28 11.81 10.49
CA PRO A 132 4.64 12.61 9.45
C PRO A 132 5.17 14.03 9.53
N PHE A 133 5.34 14.67 8.38
CA PHE A 133 5.79 16.06 8.30
C PHE A 133 5.10 16.80 7.16
N ARG A 134 4.98 18.13 7.31
CA ARG A 134 4.41 18.98 6.27
C ARG A 134 5.47 19.40 5.27
N HIS A 135 5.20 19.11 4.00
CA HIS A 135 5.93 19.68 2.89
C HIS A 135 5.60 21.19 2.75
N PHE A 136 6.50 22.01 2.18
CA PHE A 136 6.25 23.46 2.05
C PHE A 136 5.00 23.77 1.20
N CYS A 137 4.59 22.92 0.27
CA CYS A 137 3.32 23.08 -0.46
C CYS A 137 2.08 22.81 0.42
N GLY A 138 2.25 22.32 1.66
CA GLY A 138 1.20 22.11 2.64
C GLY A 138 0.65 20.68 2.73
N LEU A 139 1.08 19.76 1.87
CA LEU A 139 0.76 18.34 1.99
C LEU A 139 1.37 17.75 3.27
N LEU A 140 0.64 16.84 3.92
CA LEU A 140 1.20 15.99 4.95
C LEU A 140 1.88 14.80 4.27
N ARG A 141 3.20 14.70 4.43
CA ARG A 141 3.97 13.54 3.99
C ARG A 141 4.01 12.50 5.10
N ILE A 142 3.63 11.28 4.75
CA ILE A 142 3.56 10.13 5.66
C ILE A 142 4.56 9.10 5.16
N PRO A 143 5.80 9.08 5.71
CA PRO A 143 6.79 8.08 5.32
C PRO A 143 6.40 6.70 5.82
N TYR A 144 6.85 5.66 5.11
CA TYR A 144 6.65 4.28 5.51
C TYR A 144 7.94 3.46 5.34
N PHE A 145 8.04 2.32 6.02
CA PHE A 145 9.29 1.57 6.10
C PHE A 145 9.20 0.14 5.58
N TYR A 146 7.99 -0.36 5.33
CA TYR A 146 7.79 -1.72 4.86
C TYR A 146 6.98 -1.74 3.57
N GLU A 147 7.47 -2.49 2.59
CA GLU A 147 6.83 -2.78 1.32
C GLU A 147 7.14 -4.23 0.96
N ASP A 148 6.12 -5.02 0.66
CA ASP A 148 6.26 -6.48 0.53
C ASP A 148 7.16 -6.90 -0.63
N ASP A 149 7.15 -6.19 -1.76
CA ASP A 149 8.02 -6.45 -2.91
C ASP A 149 9.50 -6.15 -2.59
N ALA A 150 9.79 -5.07 -1.89
CA ALA A 150 11.14 -4.73 -1.44
C ALA A 150 11.67 -5.79 -0.45
N TYR A 151 10.85 -6.21 0.51
CA TYR A 151 11.25 -7.19 1.51
C TYR A 151 11.31 -8.63 0.99
N CYS A 152 10.52 -8.98 -0.02
CA CYS A 152 10.67 -10.26 -0.74
C CYS A 152 12.05 -10.41 -1.38
N SER A 153 12.74 -9.29 -1.66
CA SER A 153 14.09 -9.27 -2.24
C SER A 153 15.19 -9.38 -1.19
N GLU A 154 14.97 -8.86 0.01
CA GLU A 154 16.03 -8.69 1.02
C GLU A 154 16.21 -9.89 1.97
N ASN A 155 15.25 -10.80 2.06
CA ASN A 155 15.24 -11.95 2.99
C ASN A 155 15.77 -11.58 4.38
N SER A 156 15.26 -10.50 4.98
CA SER A 156 15.81 -9.85 6.18
C SER A 156 15.74 -10.74 7.43
N GLY A 157 15.00 -11.83 7.38
CA GLY A 157 14.82 -12.78 8.49
C GLY A 157 14.12 -12.20 9.73
N LYS A 158 13.74 -10.91 9.71
CA LYS A 158 13.06 -10.27 10.82
C LYS A 158 11.57 -10.62 10.84
N THR A 159 11.06 -10.86 12.03
CA THR A 159 9.63 -11.09 12.25
C THR A 159 8.82 -9.78 12.19
N ALA A 160 7.51 -9.88 12.00
CA ALA A 160 6.61 -8.74 12.06
C ALA A 160 6.72 -8.01 13.41
N CYS A 161 6.82 -8.74 14.52
CA CYS A 161 6.97 -8.17 15.85
C CYS A 161 8.28 -7.39 16.01
N GLU A 162 9.39 -7.89 15.46
CA GLU A 162 10.65 -7.14 15.48
C GLU A 162 10.56 -5.83 14.72
N HIS A 163 9.86 -5.80 13.58
CA HIS A 163 9.60 -4.56 12.83
C HIS A 163 8.75 -3.57 13.64
N ILE A 164 7.65 -4.03 14.23
CA ILE A 164 6.73 -3.19 15.00
C ILE A 164 7.42 -2.63 16.25
N LEU A 165 8.04 -3.50 17.05
CA LEU A 165 8.62 -3.11 18.34
C LEU A 165 9.90 -2.27 18.19
N SER A 166 10.74 -2.56 17.20
CA SER A 166 11.96 -1.81 16.97
C SER A 166 11.77 -0.46 16.27
N SER A 167 10.57 -0.17 15.73
CA SER A 167 10.23 1.17 15.20
C SER A 167 10.07 2.23 16.30
N GLY A 168 10.15 1.85 17.58
CA GLY A 168 10.04 2.77 18.72
C GLY A 168 8.74 3.57 18.70
N ASP A 169 8.84 4.88 18.92
CA ASP A 169 7.71 5.82 18.89
C ASP A 169 7.36 6.30 17.46
N GLY A 170 8.06 5.80 16.45
CA GLY A 170 7.86 6.17 15.06
C GLY A 170 6.58 5.59 14.44
N LEU A 171 6.23 6.11 13.26
CA LEU A 171 5.14 5.60 12.42
C LEU A 171 5.33 4.12 12.08
N LYS A 172 4.23 3.38 12.10
CA LYS A 172 4.15 1.95 11.75
C LYS A 172 3.23 1.78 10.57
N VAL A 173 3.72 2.15 9.38
CA VAL A 173 2.98 2.04 8.12
C VAL A 173 3.57 0.89 7.30
N PHE A 174 2.71 -0.07 6.95
CA PHE A 174 3.04 -1.24 6.15
C PHE A 174 2.32 -1.16 4.81
N ASN A 175 3.03 -1.38 3.72
CA ASN A 175 2.46 -1.47 2.38
C ASN A 175 2.50 -2.90 1.84
N PHE A 176 1.41 -3.29 1.20
CA PHE A 176 1.25 -4.59 0.56
C PHE A 176 0.68 -4.43 -0.86
N HIS A 177 0.86 -5.45 -1.68
CA HIS A 177 0.24 -5.52 -3.00
C HIS A 177 -0.69 -6.75 -3.05
N PRO A 178 -1.93 -6.61 -3.54
CA PRO A 178 -2.87 -7.74 -3.67
C PRO A 178 -2.26 -8.96 -4.34
N ILE A 179 -1.44 -8.77 -5.37
CA ILE A 179 -0.79 -9.89 -6.08
C ILE A 179 0.19 -10.66 -5.17
N HIS A 180 0.96 -9.97 -4.34
CA HIS A 180 1.90 -10.60 -3.40
C HIS A 180 1.16 -11.31 -2.25
N LEU A 181 0.05 -10.73 -1.79
CA LEU A 181 -0.82 -11.37 -0.80
C LEU A 181 -1.48 -12.63 -1.37
N PHE A 182 -2.01 -12.57 -2.60
CA PHE A 182 -2.63 -13.71 -3.28
C PHE A 182 -1.64 -14.85 -3.48
N LEU A 183 -0.48 -14.55 -4.04
CA LEU A 183 0.60 -15.54 -4.26
C LEU A 183 1.24 -16.01 -2.96
N ASN A 184 1.04 -15.29 -1.85
CA ASN A 184 1.82 -15.43 -0.62
C ASN A 184 3.32 -15.46 -0.92
N THR A 185 3.79 -14.43 -1.61
CA THR A 185 5.15 -14.32 -2.17
C THR A 185 6.19 -14.35 -1.05
N GLU A 186 7.09 -15.31 -1.09
CA GLU A 186 8.21 -15.44 -0.17
C GLU A 186 9.53 -14.94 -0.75
N ASN A 187 9.59 -14.82 -2.09
CA ASN A 187 10.71 -14.23 -2.82
C ASN A 187 10.25 -13.75 -4.21
N MET A 188 11.01 -12.88 -4.84
CA MET A 188 10.63 -12.27 -6.12
C MET A 188 10.57 -13.27 -7.29
N ASN A 189 11.26 -14.41 -7.23
CA ASN A 189 11.17 -15.42 -8.29
C ASN A 189 9.75 -15.96 -8.43
N ARG A 190 9.04 -16.21 -7.30
CA ARG A 190 7.63 -16.61 -7.34
C ARG A 190 6.76 -15.61 -8.11
N TYR A 191 6.93 -14.33 -7.83
CA TYR A 191 6.20 -13.29 -8.55
C TYR A 191 6.56 -13.25 -10.04
N LEU A 192 7.84 -13.32 -10.38
CA LEU A 192 8.32 -13.31 -11.77
C LEU A 192 7.79 -14.51 -12.56
N ASP A 193 7.76 -15.69 -11.96
CA ASP A 193 7.20 -16.91 -12.57
C ASP A 193 5.67 -16.81 -12.77
N ALA A 194 4.97 -16.14 -11.86
CA ALA A 194 3.53 -15.92 -11.91
C ALA A 194 3.12 -14.78 -12.85
N LYS A 195 4.00 -13.80 -13.07
CA LYS A 195 3.72 -12.55 -13.80
C LYS A 195 3.10 -12.73 -15.19
N PRO A 196 3.51 -13.71 -16.03
CA PRO A 196 2.86 -13.95 -17.32
C PRO A 196 1.36 -14.33 -17.21
N PHE A 197 0.94 -14.82 -16.06
CA PHE A 197 -0.40 -15.37 -15.82
C PHE A 197 -1.31 -14.46 -14.99
N GLN A 198 -0.92 -13.21 -14.71
CA GLN A 198 -1.66 -12.29 -13.83
C GLN A 198 -3.12 -12.06 -14.24
N ARG A 199 -3.46 -12.26 -15.53
CA ARG A 199 -4.81 -12.13 -16.07
C ARG A 199 -5.52 -13.48 -16.30
N GLU A 200 -4.88 -14.58 -15.93
CA GLU A 200 -5.39 -15.95 -16.13
C GLU A 200 -5.48 -16.67 -14.77
N TYR A 201 -6.53 -16.40 -14.01
CA TYR A 201 -6.70 -16.91 -12.65
C TYR A 201 -6.42 -18.41 -12.53
N SER A 202 -6.90 -19.25 -13.47
CA SER A 202 -6.70 -20.70 -13.46
C SER A 202 -5.24 -21.15 -13.57
N GLN A 203 -4.38 -20.31 -14.10
CA GLN A 203 -2.93 -20.53 -14.12
C GLN A 203 -2.26 -19.85 -12.91
N LEU A 204 -2.66 -18.62 -12.61
CA LEU A 204 -2.10 -17.84 -11.51
C LEU A 204 -2.19 -18.58 -10.16
N ILE A 205 -3.31 -19.24 -9.88
CA ILE A 205 -3.54 -19.99 -8.64
C ILE A 205 -2.55 -21.16 -8.43
N LYS A 206 -1.93 -21.65 -9.50
CA LYS A 206 -0.92 -22.72 -9.42
C LYS A 206 0.42 -22.24 -8.84
N HIS A 207 0.64 -20.92 -8.85
CA HIS A 207 1.84 -20.29 -8.32
C HIS A 207 1.71 -19.88 -6.84
N VAL A 208 0.54 -20.10 -6.23
CA VAL A 208 0.32 -19.74 -4.81
C VAL A 208 1.22 -20.56 -3.89
N ASN A 209 1.97 -19.87 -3.04
CA ASN A 209 2.69 -20.48 -1.93
C ASN A 209 1.71 -20.89 -0.83
N ARG A 210 1.60 -22.17 -0.56
CA ARG A 210 0.68 -22.73 0.44
C ARG A 210 1.27 -22.80 1.84
N ASN A 211 2.51 -22.35 2.03
CA ASN A 211 3.12 -22.27 3.35
C ASN A 211 2.45 -21.14 4.15
N GLN A 212 1.87 -21.48 5.30
CA GLN A 212 1.14 -20.54 6.14
C GLN A 212 2.05 -19.70 7.06
N GLN A 213 3.34 -19.96 7.08
CA GLN A 213 4.30 -19.30 7.97
C GLN A 213 5.23 -18.33 7.25
N ILE A 214 5.36 -18.45 5.93
CA ILE A 214 6.33 -17.70 5.12
C ILE A 214 5.64 -17.12 3.89
N GLY A 215 5.87 -15.85 3.63
CA GLY A 215 5.37 -15.09 2.49
C GLY A 215 4.61 -13.84 2.91
N ALA A 216 4.26 -12.99 1.94
CA ALA A 216 3.64 -11.69 2.18
C ALA A 216 2.32 -11.79 2.96
N ARG A 217 1.45 -12.76 2.59
CA ARG A 217 0.19 -13.00 3.30
C ARG A 217 0.41 -13.48 4.75
N ALA A 218 1.36 -14.39 4.93
CA ALA A 218 1.72 -14.87 6.26
C ALA A 218 2.27 -13.71 7.12
N PHE A 219 3.11 -12.87 6.54
CA PHE A 219 3.66 -11.71 7.22
C PHE A 219 2.59 -10.69 7.62
N LEU A 220 1.63 -10.36 6.74
CA LEU A 220 0.50 -9.49 7.08
C LEU A 220 -0.30 -10.04 8.27
N LYS A 221 -0.59 -11.35 8.28
CA LYS A 221 -1.28 -12.00 9.42
C LYS A 221 -0.47 -11.84 10.72
N GLN A 222 0.83 -12.04 10.67
CA GLN A 222 1.73 -11.83 11.81
C GLN A 222 1.78 -10.37 12.28
N VAL A 223 1.73 -9.39 11.36
CA VAL A 223 1.62 -7.95 11.72
C VAL A 223 0.37 -7.69 12.54
N VAL A 224 -0.77 -8.22 12.11
CA VAL A 224 -2.05 -8.04 12.81
C VAL A 224 -2.06 -8.75 14.15
N GLU A 225 -1.59 -10.00 14.22
CA GLU A 225 -1.51 -10.79 15.45
C GLU A 225 -0.60 -10.10 16.49
N CYS A 226 0.62 -9.77 16.10
CA CYS A 226 1.56 -9.06 16.97
C CYS A 226 1.03 -7.69 17.42
N GLY A 227 0.37 -6.93 16.52
CA GLY A 227 -0.25 -5.66 16.87
C GLY A 227 -1.30 -5.83 17.97
N ARG A 228 -2.17 -6.84 17.86
CA ARG A 228 -3.20 -7.14 18.86
C ARG A 228 -2.60 -7.60 20.20
N GLU A 229 -1.65 -8.50 20.16
CA GLU A 229 -0.96 -9.01 21.36
C GLU A 229 -0.24 -7.91 22.15
N ASN A 230 0.25 -6.88 21.46
CA ASN A 230 0.96 -5.76 22.07
C ASN A 230 0.12 -4.48 22.21
N TYR A 231 -1.21 -4.61 22.11
CA TYR A 231 -2.20 -3.55 22.33
C TYR A 231 -2.02 -2.34 21.41
N PHE A 232 -1.61 -2.56 20.16
CA PHE A 232 -1.63 -1.52 19.13
C PHE A 232 -3.05 -1.36 18.58
N ALA A 233 -3.42 -0.10 18.34
CA ALA A 233 -4.60 0.22 17.53
C ALA A 233 -4.26 0.05 16.04
N PHE A 234 -5.31 -0.14 15.21
CA PHE A 234 -5.21 -0.06 13.76
C PHE A 234 -6.07 1.09 13.28
N ASP A 235 -5.57 1.89 12.32
CA ASP A 235 -6.30 3.03 11.80
C ASP A 235 -5.94 3.32 10.34
N HIS A 236 -6.72 4.16 9.69
CA HIS A 236 -6.47 4.63 8.34
C HIS A 236 -5.45 5.78 8.33
N VAL A 237 -4.59 5.85 7.31
CA VAL A 237 -3.62 6.95 7.14
C VAL A 237 -4.30 8.31 6.95
N GLU A 238 -5.57 8.34 6.57
CA GLU A 238 -6.39 9.54 6.46
C GLU A 238 -6.68 10.20 7.81
N ASN A 239 -6.50 9.50 8.91
CA ASN A 239 -6.70 10.03 10.27
C ASN A 239 -5.43 10.65 10.89
N LEU A 240 -4.28 10.60 10.16
CA LEU A 240 -3.02 11.27 10.50
C LEU A 240 -3.02 12.80 10.26
#